data_5b7770c567a6202bd77948925770ead7
#
_entry.id   5b7770c567a6202bd77948925770ead7
#
_cell.length_a   1.000
_cell.length_b   1.000
_cell.length_c   1.000
_cell.angle_alpha   90.00
_cell.angle_beta   90.00
_cell.angle_gamma   90.00
#
_symmetry.space_group_name_H-M   'P 1'
#
loop_
_entity.id
_entity.type
_entity.pdbx_description
1 polymer ?
#
loop_
_entity_poly.entity_id
_entity_poly.type
_entity_poly.pdbx_seq_one_letter_code
_entity_poly.pdbx_strand_id
1 'polypeptide(L)'
;MSERTDRTRLIASATRRGRGRRVVAPPIERGSTLLNDAPADMRDESLGPVYGIEDLSAARELRTLLAGLEGAADAWLVPSGLAAVTVPLTALLRPGDQVLTTDALYGPSRRFLRRHLGARGVTTAFHEPAATTEDILAALTDRTRVLLIESPSSLTFEMLDVPALAAACRARGVATVMDNTWAAGLAFRPLAHGVDVSVQAVTKYVSGHSDLLMGSIAVADPAVGRPIAETLEDLGWRVSPDDAWLALRGLRTLPLRYAEQGRSALGVAEWLQARPEVAQVLYPPLPGAPGHDLWTRDYDGAASIFGMVMNGGDEAAAHALMSGLELFGLGYSWGGFESLITHETGQLAHRATPPALAGQLLRLHVGLEDPADLIADLELGLMAWRAQQDSNLQHPA
;
A
#
# COMPACT_ATOMS: atom_id res chain seq x y z
N MET A 1 -28.74 -16.76 2.25
CA MET A 1 -28.63 -15.31 2.45
C MET A 1 -27.70 -14.81 1.37
N SER A 2 -28.12 -13.84 0.53
CA SER A 2 -27.23 -13.28 -0.49
C SER A 2 -25.97 -12.73 0.16
N GLU A 3 -24.85 -12.98 -0.47
CA GLU A 3 -23.56 -12.51 0.01
C GLU A 3 -23.54 -10.97 -0.01
N ARG A 4 -23.30 -10.33 1.15
CA ARG A 4 -23.30 -8.87 1.26
C ARG A 4 -22.05 -8.31 0.60
N THR A 5 -22.21 -7.21 -0.14
CA THR A 5 -21.06 -6.46 -0.68
C THR A 5 -20.16 -5.90 0.42
N ASP A 6 -18.89 -5.63 0.11
CA ASP A 6 -17.93 -5.06 1.06
C ASP A 6 -18.41 -3.73 1.64
N ARG A 7 -18.99 -2.87 0.81
CA ARG A 7 -19.59 -1.62 1.25
C ARG A 7 -20.58 -1.84 2.41
N THR A 8 -21.42 -2.89 2.32
CA THR A 8 -22.37 -3.24 3.38
C THR A 8 -21.66 -3.88 4.57
N ARG A 9 -20.66 -4.73 4.34
CA ARG A 9 -19.91 -5.42 5.42
C ARG A 9 -19.17 -4.41 6.28
N LEU A 10 -18.49 -3.44 5.69
CA LEU A 10 -17.73 -2.39 6.39
C LEU A 10 -18.63 -1.46 7.23
N ILE A 11 -19.90 -1.30 6.88
CA ILE A 11 -20.88 -0.50 7.64
C ILE A 11 -21.61 -1.34 8.69
N ALA A 12 -21.96 -2.59 8.38
CA ALA A 12 -22.75 -3.47 9.23
C ALA A 12 -21.90 -4.21 10.26
N SER A 13 -21.29 -3.47 11.20
CA SER A 13 -20.39 -4.05 12.20
C SER A 13 -21.09 -5.05 13.15
N ALA A 14 -20.29 -5.95 13.74
CA ALA A 14 -20.74 -6.96 14.70
C ALA A 14 -21.34 -6.37 15.98
N THR A 15 -20.96 -5.13 16.33
CA THR A 15 -21.45 -4.43 17.53
C THR A 15 -22.96 -4.13 17.53
N ARG A 16 -23.63 -4.30 16.38
CA ARG A 16 -25.09 -4.15 16.27
C ARG A 16 -25.90 -5.29 16.90
N ARG A 17 -25.26 -6.41 17.30
CA ARG A 17 -25.95 -7.57 17.87
C ARG A 17 -25.89 -7.58 19.39
N GLY A 18 -27.04 -7.69 20.06
CA GLY A 18 -27.18 -7.84 21.51
C GLY A 18 -28.36 -7.05 22.08
N ARG A 19 -28.70 -7.28 23.35
CA ARG A 19 -29.77 -6.58 24.06
C ARG A 19 -29.26 -5.27 24.69
N GLY A 20 -30.06 -4.22 24.70
CA GLY A 20 -29.79 -2.92 25.34
C GLY A 20 -29.42 -1.81 24.35
N ARG A 21 -29.28 -0.59 24.85
CA ARG A 21 -28.90 0.60 24.08
C ARG A 21 -27.40 0.60 23.88
N ARG A 22 -26.94 0.95 22.68
CA ARG A 22 -25.53 0.98 22.30
C ARG A 22 -25.22 2.19 21.45
N VAL A 23 -24.01 2.70 21.56
CA VAL A 23 -23.48 3.67 20.60
C VAL A 23 -23.17 2.97 19.27
N VAL A 24 -23.24 3.72 18.17
CA VAL A 24 -23.00 3.16 16.82
C VAL A 24 -21.52 2.85 16.60
N ALA A 25 -20.63 3.75 17.04
CA ALA A 25 -19.19 3.54 17.01
C ALA A 25 -18.73 2.85 18.31
N PRO A 26 -17.72 1.96 18.28
CA PRO A 26 -17.15 1.41 19.50
C PRO A 26 -16.52 2.53 20.34
N PRO A 27 -16.42 2.37 21.66
CA PRO A 27 -15.70 3.31 22.52
C PRO A 27 -14.18 3.24 22.23
N ILE A 28 -13.48 4.32 22.58
CA ILE A 28 -12.02 4.29 22.68
C ILE A 28 -11.69 3.75 24.08
N GLU A 29 -11.19 2.52 24.11
CA GLU A 29 -10.76 1.86 25.35
C GLU A 29 -9.24 1.95 25.48
N ARG A 30 -8.78 2.53 26.60
CA ARG A 30 -7.38 2.63 26.94
C ARG A 30 -7.13 1.89 28.25
N GLY A 31 -6.27 0.89 28.23
CA GLY A 31 -5.90 0.12 29.43
C GLY A 31 -4.73 -0.79 29.17
N SER A 32 -3.87 -0.94 30.14
CA SER A 32 -2.87 -2.03 30.19
C SER A 32 -3.39 -3.20 31.00
N THR A 33 -4.13 -2.93 32.07
CA THR A 33 -4.66 -3.92 32.98
C THR A 33 -6.14 -4.09 32.79
N LEU A 34 -6.60 -5.34 32.70
CA LEU A 34 -8.00 -5.73 32.68
C LEU A 34 -8.33 -6.45 33.98
N LEU A 35 -9.42 -6.06 34.62
CA LEU A 35 -9.84 -6.66 35.88
C LEU A 35 -10.73 -7.88 35.64
N ASN A 36 -10.56 -8.91 36.42
CA ASN A 36 -11.36 -10.12 36.42
C ASN A 36 -12.14 -10.23 37.73
N ASP A 37 -13.33 -10.81 37.70
CA ASP A 37 -14.20 -10.96 38.89
C ASP A 37 -13.72 -12.15 39.77
N ALA A 38 -13.07 -13.15 39.18
CA ALA A 38 -12.59 -14.31 39.89
C ALA A 38 -11.18 -14.73 39.41
N PRO A 39 -10.37 -15.38 40.26
CA PRO A 39 -9.04 -15.89 39.85
C PRO A 39 -9.08 -16.91 38.72
N ALA A 40 -10.19 -17.65 38.55
CA ALA A 40 -10.39 -18.59 37.44
C ALA A 40 -10.48 -17.89 36.10
N ASP A 41 -10.99 -16.67 36.08
CA ASP A 41 -11.23 -15.89 34.85
C ASP A 41 -9.93 -15.33 34.25
N MET A 42 -8.86 -15.21 35.06
CA MET A 42 -7.59 -14.60 34.66
C MET A 42 -6.88 -15.29 33.47
N ARG A 43 -7.29 -16.50 33.13
CA ARG A 43 -6.72 -17.28 32.01
C ARG A 43 -7.80 -17.77 31.04
N ASP A 44 -9.03 -17.30 31.20
CA ASP A 44 -10.15 -17.66 30.33
C ASP A 44 -10.24 -16.68 29.15
N GLU A 45 -9.56 -17.01 28.06
CA GLU A 45 -9.55 -16.23 26.82
C GLU A 45 -10.96 -16.09 26.18
N SER A 46 -11.93 -16.94 26.58
CA SER A 46 -13.31 -16.83 26.08
C SER A 46 -14.03 -15.58 26.58
N LEU A 47 -13.53 -14.99 27.68
CA LEU A 47 -14.05 -13.73 28.26
C LEU A 47 -13.52 -12.48 27.50
N GLY A 48 -12.49 -12.64 26.66
CA GLY A 48 -11.88 -11.57 25.89
C GLY A 48 -10.38 -11.42 26.15
N PRO A 49 -9.78 -10.26 25.85
CA PRO A 49 -8.36 -10.00 26.11
C PRO A 49 -8.03 -10.12 27.60
N VAL A 50 -6.90 -10.74 27.92
CA VAL A 50 -6.41 -10.85 29.30
C VAL A 50 -5.48 -9.70 29.71
N TYR A 51 -4.88 -9.02 28.72
CA TYR A 51 -3.99 -7.89 28.94
C TYR A 51 -4.13 -6.84 27.83
N GLY A 52 -3.91 -5.58 28.14
CA GLY A 52 -4.14 -4.46 27.22
C GLY A 52 -3.18 -4.38 26.02
N ILE A 53 -2.24 -5.31 25.85
CA ILE A 53 -1.45 -5.44 24.63
C ILE A 53 -2.26 -6.10 23.52
N GLU A 54 -3.26 -6.87 23.86
CA GLU A 54 -4.19 -7.45 22.91
C GLU A 54 -5.18 -6.40 22.40
N ASP A 55 -5.82 -6.68 21.26
CA ASP A 55 -6.75 -5.74 20.64
C ASP A 55 -7.99 -5.50 21.52
N LEU A 56 -8.17 -4.27 21.98
CA LEU A 56 -9.39 -3.81 22.64
C LEU A 56 -10.45 -3.42 21.60
N SER A 57 -11.65 -2.98 21.99
CA SER A 57 -12.85 -2.93 21.14
C SER A 57 -12.65 -2.35 19.74
N ALA A 58 -12.11 -1.14 19.60
CA ALA A 58 -11.93 -0.49 18.29
C ALA A 58 -10.90 -1.22 17.41
N ALA A 59 -9.78 -1.65 18.02
CA ALA A 59 -8.73 -2.38 17.30
C ALA A 59 -9.23 -3.76 16.84
N ARG A 60 -9.97 -4.47 17.70
CA ARG A 60 -10.58 -5.77 17.37
C ARG A 60 -11.59 -5.64 16.22
N GLU A 61 -12.46 -4.63 16.26
CA GLU A 61 -13.42 -4.40 15.17
C GLU A 61 -12.69 -4.05 13.86
N LEU A 62 -11.68 -3.18 13.92
CA LEU A 62 -10.86 -2.84 12.76
C LEU A 62 -10.18 -4.08 12.16
N ARG A 63 -9.51 -4.89 12.99
CA ARG A 63 -8.86 -6.15 12.59
C ARG A 63 -9.85 -7.10 11.92
N THR A 64 -11.04 -7.29 12.53
CA THR A 64 -12.08 -8.16 11.98
C THR A 64 -12.58 -7.69 10.61
N LEU A 65 -12.76 -6.37 10.44
CA LEU A 65 -13.23 -5.81 9.18
C LEU A 65 -12.15 -5.87 8.10
N LEU A 66 -10.88 -5.64 8.44
CA LEU A 66 -9.75 -5.79 7.51
C LEU A 66 -9.55 -7.25 7.09
N ALA A 67 -9.63 -8.19 8.04
CA ALA A 67 -9.61 -9.63 7.71
C ALA A 67 -10.73 -9.99 6.73
N GLY A 68 -11.95 -9.51 6.98
CA GLY A 68 -13.09 -9.73 6.09
C GLY A 68 -12.93 -9.08 4.71
N LEU A 69 -12.30 -7.91 4.62
CA LEU A 69 -12.02 -7.21 3.35
C LEU A 69 -11.03 -7.98 2.50
N GLU A 70 -9.95 -8.50 3.13
CA GLU A 70 -8.91 -9.30 2.46
C GLU A 70 -9.33 -10.75 2.20
N GLY A 71 -10.44 -11.21 2.79
CA GLY A 71 -10.81 -12.63 2.75
C GLY A 71 -9.88 -13.52 3.57
N ALA A 72 -9.29 -12.96 4.62
CA ALA A 72 -8.30 -13.61 5.47
C ALA A 72 -8.92 -14.48 6.56
N ALA A 73 -8.21 -15.54 6.97
CA ALA A 73 -8.51 -16.32 8.17
C ALA A 73 -8.13 -15.56 9.44
N ASP A 74 -7.02 -14.80 9.38
CA ASP A 74 -6.56 -13.93 10.49
C ASP A 74 -5.84 -12.68 9.94
N ALA A 75 -5.80 -11.63 10.79
CA ALA A 75 -5.11 -10.39 10.50
C ALA A 75 -4.53 -9.78 11.79
N TRP A 76 -3.55 -8.89 11.65
CA TRP A 76 -2.91 -8.17 12.77
C TRP A 76 -2.73 -6.70 12.39
N LEU A 77 -2.80 -5.83 13.40
CA LEU A 77 -2.50 -4.41 13.29
C LEU A 77 -1.08 -4.15 13.79
N VAL A 78 -0.34 -3.31 13.08
CA VAL A 78 1.06 -2.98 13.39
C VAL A 78 1.29 -1.47 13.30
N PRO A 79 2.33 -0.93 13.98
CA PRO A 79 2.52 0.53 14.14
C PRO A 79 2.73 1.33 12.83
N SER A 80 3.04 0.66 11.72
CA SER A 80 3.26 1.33 10.43
C SER A 80 3.12 0.36 9.25
N GLY A 81 2.91 0.89 8.03
CA GLY A 81 2.96 0.09 6.82
C GLY A 81 4.29 -0.62 6.62
N LEU A 82 5.41 0.02 6.98
CA LEU A 82 6.72 -0.64 6.94
C LEU A 82 6.79 -1.82 7.91
N ALA A 83 6.21 -1.70 9.10
CA ALA A 83 6.11 -2.82 10.04
C ALA A 83 5.29 -3.98 9.46
N ALA A 84 4.24 -3.69 8.69
CA ALA A 84 3.46 -4.73 8.02
C ALA A 84 4.27 -5.54 7.00
N VAL A 85 5.24 -4.92 6.32
CA VAL A 85 6.18 -5.63 5.43
C VAL A 85 7.25 -6.37 6.21
N THR A 86 7.84 -5.73 7.23
CA THR A 86 9.05 -6.24 7.90
C THR A 86 8.78 -7.40 8.85
N VAL A 87 7.60 -7.47 9.47
CA VAL A 87 7.23 -8.55 10.41
C VAL A 87 7.13 -9.89 9.69
N PRO A 88 6.36 -10.06 8.60
CA PRO A 88 6.32 -11.34 7.89
C PRO A 88 7.70 -11.78 7.37
N LEU A 89 8.50 -10.84 6.87
CA LEU A 89 9.86 -11.15 6.40
C LEU A 89 10.77 -11.63 7.55
N THR A 90 10.65 -11.02 8.73
CA THR A 90 11.40 -11.44 9.92
C THR A 90 10.93 -12.81 10.42
N ALA A 91 9.63 -13.07 10.37
CA ALA A 91 9.03 -14.34 10.80
C ALA A 91 9.41 -15.51 9.88
N LEU A 92 9.45 -15.29 8.58
CA LEU A 92 9.58 -16.34 7.57
C LEU A 92 11.02 -16.61 7.10
N LEU A 93 11.97 -15.68 7.35
CA LEU A 93 13.34 -15.77 6.86
C LEU A 93 14.33 -16.09 7.98
N ARG A 94 15.33 -16.92 7.69
CA ARG A 94 16.42 -17.34 8.57
C ARG A 94 17.78 -17.01 7.95
N PRO A 95 18.87 -16.94 8.74
CA PRO A 95 20.23 -16.81 8.18
C PRO A 95 20.52 -17.87 7.13
N GLY A 96 21.01 -17.46 5.97
CA GLY A 96 21.26 -18.31 4.81
C GLY A 96 20.14 -18.31 3.76
N ASP A 97 18.94 -17.87 4.12
CA ASP A 97 17.81 -17.74 3.18
C ASP A 97 17.99 -16.58 2.21
N GLN A 98 17.17 -16.60 1.16
CA GLN A 98 17.07 -15.54 0.17
C GLN A 98 15.62 -15.05 0.09
N VAL A 99 15.47 -13.73 -0.05
CA VAL A 99 14.25 -13.07 -0.50
C VAL A 99 14.46 -12.57 -1.94
N LEU A 100 13.52 -12.87 -2.83
CA LEU A 100 13.45 -12.29 -4.18
C LEU A 100 12.39 -11.21 -4.21
N THR A 101 12.64 -10.09 -4.89
CA THR A 101 11.69 -8.98 -5.02
C THR A 101 11.99 -8.12 -6.24
N THR A 102 11.05 -7.23 -6.59
CA THR A 102 11.24 -6.27 -7.67
C THR A 102 12.32 -5.22 -7.36
N ASP A 103 13.07 -4.80 -8.37
CA ASP A 103 14.00 -3.66 -8.25
C ASP A 103 13.26 -2.30 -8.14
N ALA A 104 11.94 -2.27 -8.38
CA ALA A 104 11.07 -1.12 -8.14
C ALA A 104 10.35 -1.17 -6.78
N LEU A 105 10.94 -1.82 -5.78
CA LEU A 105 10.39 -1.94 -4.43
C LEU A 105 10.40 -0.59 -3.70
N TYR A 106 9.40 -0.36 -2.85
CA TYR A 106 9.34 0.78 -1.92
C TYR A 106 10.66 0.97 -1.18
N GLY A 107 11.19 2.19 -1.22
CA GLY A 107 12.54 2.50 -0.73
C GLY A 107 12.84 2.08 0.71
N PRO A 108 11.97 2.34 1.70
CA PRO A 108 12.14 1.85 3.07
C PRO A 108 12.17 0.32 3.19
N SER A 109 11.37 -0.42 2.42
CA SER A 109 11.40 -1.89 2.38
C SER A 109 12.72 -2.39 1.81
N ARG A 110 13.20 -1.79 0.71
CA ARG A 110 14.53 -2.06 0.15
C ARG A 110 15.65 -1.81 1.17
N ARG A 111 15.57 -0.70 1.92
CA ARG A 111 16.55 -0.38 2.97
C ARG A 111 16.55 -1.41 4.09
N PHE A 112 15.37 -1.87 4.52
CA PHE A 112 15.23 -2.93 5.53
C PHE A 112 15.87 -4.24 5.06
N LEU A 113 15.58 -4.69 3.84
CA LEU A 113 16.18 -5.88 3.26
C LEU A 113 17.70 -5.83 3.26
N ARG A 114 18.28 -4.73 2.75
CA ARG A 114 19.73 -4.58 2.64
C ARG A 114 20.45 -4.43 3.99
N ARG A 115 19.90 -3.60 4.90
CA ARG A 115 20.56 -3.27 6.18
C ARG A 115 20.22 -4.27 7.27
N HIS A 116 18.95 -4.50 7.51
CA HIS A 116 18.52 -5.25 8.68
C HIS A 116 18.60 -6.77 8.43
N LEU A 117 18.00 -7.26 7.37
CA LEU A 117 18.04 -8.68 7.03
C LEU A 117 19.41 -9.10 6.51
N GLY A 118 20.07 -8.25 5.70
CA GLY A 118 21.45 -8.50 5.25
C GLY A 118 22.43 -8.70 6.41
N ALA A 119 22.34 -7.85 7.47
CA ALA A 119 23.15 -8.02 8.68
C ALA A 119 22.85 -9.30 9.46
N ARG A 120 21.71 -9.97 9.19
CA ARG A 120 21.32 -11.26 9.77
C ARG A 120 21.60 -12.46 8.88
N GLY A 121 22.34 -12.25 7.78
CA GLY A 121 22.72 -13.31 6.86
C GLY A 121 21.65 -13.74 5.87
N VAL A 122 20.59 -12.94 5.68
CA VAL A 122 19.60 -13.12 4.63
C VAL A 122 20.06 -12.37 3.37
N THR A 123 20.05 -13.03 2.22
CA THR A 123 20.39 -12.42 0.94
C THR A 123 19.15 -11.86 0.25
N THR A 124 19.30 -10.73 -0.46
CA THR A 124 18.23 -10.16 -1.29
C THR A 124 18.65 -10.24 -2.76
N ALA A 125 17.81 -10.85 -3.58
CA ALA A 125 17.89 -10.78 -5.02
C ALA A 125 16.80 -9.85 -5.57
N PHE A 126 17.14 -9.12 -6.64
CA PHE A 126 16.20 -8.24 -7.31
C PHE A 126 15.99 -8.70 -8.74
N HIS A 127 14.74 -8.77 -9.18
CA HIS A 127 14.38 -8.93 -10.58
C HIS A 127 14.04 -7.58 -11.22
N GLU A 128 14.16 -7.48 -12.53
CA GLU A 128 13.73 -6.30 -13.28
C GLU A 128 12.24 -6.01 -13.03
N PRO A 129 11.84 -4.72 -12.93
CA PRO A 129 10.44 -4.36 -12.60
C PRO A 129 9.40 -4.90 -13.58
N ALA A 130 9.75 -4.92 -14.89
CA ALA A 130 8.89 -5.43 -15.95
C ALA A 130 9.24 -6.89 -16.37
N ALA A 131 9.91 -7.65 -15.48
CA ALA A 131 10.26 -9.05 -15.74
C ALA A 131 9.01 -9.90 -15.96
N THR A 132 9.10 -10.86 -16.88
CA THR A 132 8.03 -11.85 -17.07
C THR A 132 7.95 -12.81 -15.89
N THR A 133 6.82 -13.52 -15.77
CA THR A 133 6.69 -14.56 -14.76
C THR A 133 7.80 -15.60 -14.87
N GLU A 134 8.16 -16.01 -16.11
CA GLU A 134 9.23 -16.96 -16.37
C GLU A 134 10.59 -16.47 -15.89
N ASP A 135 10.92 -15.20 -16.12
CA ASP A 135 12.19 -14.59 -15.67
C ASP A 135 12.27 -14.56 -14.15
N ILE A 136 11.17 -14.17 -13.48
CA ILE A 136 11.10 -14.15 -12.01
C ILE A 136 11.26 -15.57 -11.45
N LEU A 137 10.59 -16.54 -12.04
CA LEU A 137 10.69 -17.94 -11.62
C LEU A 137 12.06 -18.56 -11.88
N ALA A 138 12.76 -18.12 -12.92
CA ALA A 138 14.14 -18.53 -13.21
C ALA A 138 15.15 -17.93 -12.20
N ALA A 139 14.83 -16.80 -11.58
CA ALA A 139 15.65 -16.16 -10.54
C ALA A 139 15.49 -16.79 -9.15
N LEU A 140 14.51 -17.68 -8.94
CA LEU A 140 14.37 -18.45 -7.70
C LEU A 140 15.52 -19.46 -7.57
N THR A 141 16.06 -19.57 -6.37
CA THR A 141 17.11 -20.53 -6.02
C THR A 141 16.64 -21.48 -4.91
N ASP A 142 17.40 -22.53 -4.61
CA ASP A 142 17.12 -23.44 -3.50
C ASP A 142 17.12 -22.73 -2.11
N ARG A 143 17.65 -21.51 -2.04
CA ARG A 143 17.66 -20.70 -0.82
C ARG A 143 16.50 -19.71 -0.78
N THR A 144 15.78 -19.48 -1.87
CA THR A 144 14.65 -18.55 -1.89
C THR A 144 13.51 -19.10 -1.04
N ARG A 145 13.12 -18.35 0.00
CA ARG A 145 12.00 -18.70 0.90
C ARG A 145 10.83 -17.79 0.75
N VAL A 146 11.08 -16.55 0.30
CA VAL A 146 10.03 -15.55 0.13
C VAL A 146 10.19 -14.85 -1.21
N LEU A 147 9.08 -14.71 -1.94
CA LEU A 147 8.89 -13.72 -3.00
C LEU A 147 8.09 -12.55 -2.41
N LEU A 148 8.76 -11.39 -2.27
CA LEU A 148 8.10 -10.15 -1.86
C LEU A 148 7.60 -9.43 -3.11
N ILE A 149 6.29 -9.26 -3.21
CA ILE A 149 5.58 -8.68 -4.36
C ILE A 149 5.14 -7.26 -4.03
N GLU A 150 5.36 -6.32 -4.93
CA GLU A 150 4.73 -5.00 -4.96
C GLU A 150 4.22 -4.75 -6.36
N SER A 151 2.90 -4.77 -6.56
CA SER A 151 2.25 -4.63 -7.87
C SER A 151 0.91 -3.90 -7.71
N PRO A 152 0.74 -2.72 -8.37
CA PRO A 152 1.77 -1.99 -9.14
C PRO A 152 2.98 -1.61 -8.30
N SER A 153 4.16 -1.55 -8.95
CA SER A 153 5.43 -1.25 -8.28
C SER A 153 5.54 0.22 -7.82
N SER A 154 6.49 0.50 -6.93
CA SER A 154 6.73 1.85 -6.43
C SER A 154 7.29 2.77 -7.51
N LEU A 155 6.75 3.99 -7.61
CA LEU A 155 7.16 5.10 -8.48
C LEU A 155 6.86 4.93 -9.97
N THR A 156 7.09 3.76 -10.54
CA THR A 156 6.97 3.51 -12.00
C THR A 156 5.80 2.58 -12.36
N PHE A 157 5.13 2.02 -11.37
CA PHE A 157 3.83 1.33 -11.47
C PHE A 157 3.79 0.12 -12.42
N GLU A 158 4.91 -0.59 -12.61
CA GLU A 158 4.93 -1.84 -13.36
C GLU A 158 4.04 -2.90 -12.69
N MET A 159 3.34 -3.68 -13.51
CA MET A 159 2.43 -4.74 -13.09
C MET A 159 3.08 -6.12 -13.22
N LEU A 160 2.76 -7.00 -12.28
CA LEU A 160 3.15 -8.41 -12.29
C LEU A 160 1.92 -9.32 -12.41
N ASP A 161 2.09 -10.51 -13.01
CA ASP A 161 1.06 -11.55 -13.01
C ASP A 161 1.05 -12.26 -11.64
N VAL A 162 0.41 -11.61 -10.66
CA VAL A 162 0.39 -12.06 -9.27
C VAL A 162 -0.22 -13.45 -9.12
N PRO A 163 -1.35 -13.79 -9.76
CA PRO A 163 -1.92 -15.13 -9.67
C PRO A 163 -0.97 -16.24 -10.18
N ALA A 164 -0.29 -16.00 -11.30
CA ALA A 164 0.66 -16.97 -11.86
C ALA A 164 1.88 -17.13 -10.96
N LEU A 165 2.44 -16.03 -10.43
CA LEU A 165 3.56 -16.05 -9.49
C LEU A 165 3.20 -16.79 -8.19
N ALA A 166 2.04 -16.50 -7.59
CA ALA A 166 1.60 -17.15 -6.36
C ALA A 166 1.45 -18.67 -6.54
N ALA A 167 0.81 -19.10 -7.64
CA ALA A 167 0.65 -20.53 -7.94
C ALA A 167 2.00 -21.24 -8.12
N ALA A 168 2.94 -20.63 -8.86
CA ALA A 168 4.23 -21.22 -9.14
C ALA A 168 5.17 -21.23 -7.91
N CYS A 169 5.10 -20.19 -7.06
CA CYS A 169 5.82 -20.13 -5.78
C CYS A 169 5.33 -21.21 -4.81
N ARG A 170 4.01 -21.37 -4.70
CA ARG A 170 3.41 -22.41 -3.86
C ARG A 170 3.87 -23.82 -4.29
N ALA A 171 3.93 -24.10 -5.59
CA ALA A 171 4.42 -25.39 -6.11
C ALA A 171 5.89 -25.66 -5.76
N ARG A 172 6.66 -24.62 -5.43
CA ARG A 172 8.09 -24.68 -5.07
C ARG A 172 8.36 -24.51 -3.57
N GLY A 173 7.32 -24.36 -2.74
CA GLY A 173 7.46 -24.13 -1.30
C GLY A 173 8.06 -22.75 -0.97
N VAL A 174 7.92 -21.76 -1.87
CA VAL A 174 8.31 -20.36 -1.66
C VAL A 174 7.08 -19.58 -1.20
N ALA A 175 7.16 -18.95 -0.04
CA ALA A 175 6.08 -18.12 0.47
C ALA A 175 5.99 -16.80 -0.30
N THR A 176 4.77 -16.30 -0.46
CA THR A 176 4.49 -15.02 -1.12
C THR A 176 3.99 -13.99 -0.13
N VAL A 177 4.64 -12.82 -0.10
CA VAL A 177 4.21 -11.65 0.69
C VAL A 177 3.95 -10.52 -0.29
N MET A 178 2.75 -9.94 -0.28
CA MET A 178 2.41 -8.84 -1.19
C MET A 178 2.06 -7.56 -0.44
N ASP A 179 2.72 -6.47 -0.79
CA ASP A 179 2.27 -5.14 -0.41
C ASP A 179 1.11 -4.73 -1.32
N ASN A 180 -0.10 -4.78 -0.75
CA ASN A 180 -1.37 -4.49 -1.41
C ASN A 180 -1.90 -3.10 -1.08
N THR A 181 -1.04 -2.20 -0.63
CA THR A 181 -1.45 -0.86 -0.21
C THR A 181 -2.11 -0.08 -1.33
N TRP A 182 -1.65 -0.23 -2.58
CA TRP A 182 -2.23 0.43 -3.74
C TRP A 182 -3.69 0.06 -3.99
N ALA A 183 -4.03 -1.21 -3.87
CA ALA A 183 -5.38 -1.73 -4.13
C ALA A 183 -6.31 -1.69 -2.90
N ALA A 184 -5.77 -1.42 -1.70
CA ALA A 184 -6.52 -1.23 -0.45
C ALA A 184 -7.45 -2.41 -0.06
N GLY A 185 -7.19 -3.63 -0.56
CA GLY A 185 -8.07 -4.79 -0.39
C GLY A 185 -9.41 -4.68 -1.12
N LEU A 186 -9.64 -3.60 -1.86
CA LEU A 186 -10.85 -3.36 -2.66
C LEU A 186 -10.65 -3.73 -4.13
N ALA A 187 -9.64 -3.13 -4.77
CA ALA A 187 -9.40 -3.33 -6.18
C ALA A 187 -8.72 -4.67 -6.49
N PHE A 188 -7.96 -5.21 -5.54
CA PHE A 188 -7.31 -6.51 -5.66
C PHE A 188 -7.24 -7.19 -4.29
N ARG A 189 -7.45 -8.53 -4.28
CA ARG A 189 -7.41 -9.35 -3.05
C ARG A 189 -6.36 -10.45 -3.20
N PRO A 190 -5.13 -10.20 -2.78
CA PRO A 190 -4.02 -11.13 -2.97
C PRO A 190 -4.30 -12.56 -2.48
N LEU A 191 -4.94 -12.69 -1.31
CA LEU A 191 -5.23 -13.98 -0.69
C LEU A 191 -6.17 -14.83 -1.55
N ALA A 192 -7.15 -14.21 -2.22
CA ALA A 192 -8.05 -14.89 -3.15
C ALA A 192 -7.32 -15.38 -4.42
N HIS A 193 -6.20 -14.77 -4.77
CA HIS A 193 -5.33 -15.15 -5.88
C HIS A 193 -4.16 -16.04 -5.47
N GLY A 194 -4.17 -16.52 -4.24
CA GLY A 194 -3.21 -17.53 -3.77
C GLY A 194 -1.93 -16.99 -3.16
N VAL A 195 -1.83 -15.68 -2.93
CA VAL A 195 -0.75 -15.08 -2.12
C VAL A 195 -0.94 -15.53 -0.67
N ASP A 196 0.16 -15.80 0.04
CA ASP A 196 0.11 -16.31 1.41
C ASP A 196 -0.11 -15.20 2.44
N VAL A 197 0.51 -14.04 2.24
CA VAL A 197 0.46 -12.89 3.15
C VAL A 197 0.17 -11.62 2.37
N SER A 198 -0.92 -10.93 2.69
CA SER A 198 -1.24 -9.59 2.21
C SER A 198 -0.89 -8.56 3.29
N VAL A 199 -0.15 -7.51 2.92
CA VAL A 199 0.16 -6.41 3.83
C VAL A 199 -0.33 -5.08 3.26
N GLN A 200 -0.73 -4.18 4.15
CA GLN A 200 -1.17 -2.83 3.76
C GLN A 200 -0.65 -1.77 4.72
N ALA A 201 -0.31 -0.61 4.18
CA ALA A 201 -0.22 0.61 4.96
C ALA A 201 -1.64 1.16 5.19
N VAL A 202 -2.24 0.85 6.33
CA VAL A 202 -3.53 1.42 6.80
C VAL A 202 -3.49 2.95 6.81
N THR A 203 -2.31 3.54 7.00
CA THR A 203 -1.96 4.96 6.83
C THR A 203 -2.54 5.60 5.56
N LYS A 204 -2.71 4.82 4.48
CA LYS A 204 -3.11 5.30 3.16
C LYS A 204 -4.64 5.35 3.03
N TYR A 205 -5.21 4.66 2.06
CA TYR A 205 -6.65 4.69 1.76
C TYR A 205 -7.54 4.26 2.91
N VAL A 206 -7.10 3.30 3.75
CA VAL A 206 -7.92 2.78 4.84
C VAL A 206 -8.25 3.89 5.84
N SER A 207 -7.26 4.62 6.36
CA SER A 207 -7.49 5.81 7.20
C SER A 207 -8.05 6.97 6.38
N GLY A 208 -7.40 7.29 5.27
CA GLY A 208 -7.85 8.25 4.26
C GLY A 208 -7.88 9.71 4.70
N HIS A 209 -7.24 10.06 5.83
CA HIS A 209 -7.33 11.39 6.43
C HIS A 209 -5.97 12.00 6.80
N SER A 210 -4.86 11.37 6.39
CA SER A 210 -3.48 11.86 6.56
C SER A 210 -3.08 12.14 8.03
N ASP A 211 -3.71 11.45 8.99
CA ASP A 211 -3.67 11.79 10.41
C ASP A 211 -3.09 10.67 11.30
N LEU A 212 -2.75 9.50 10.74
CA LEU A 212 -2.20 8.38 11.51
C LEU A 212 -1.18 7.53 10.73
N LEU A 213 -0.39 6.76 11.46
CA LEU A 213 0.50 5.73 10.94
C LEU A 213 0.06 4.35 11.46
N MET A 214 -0.22 3.43 10.55
CA MET A 214 -0.60 2.06 10.89
C MET A 214 -0.40 1.14 9.70
N GLY A 215 -0.19 -0.15 9.96
CA GLY A 215 -0.23 -1.20 8.95
C GLY A 215 -1.13 -2.35 9.37
N SER A 216 -1.45 -3.22 8.41
CA SER A 216 -2.12 -4.49 8.65
C SER A 216 -1.42 -5.61 7.91
N ILE A 217 -1.47 -6.81 8.51
CA ILE A 217 -0.99 -8.07 7.95
C ILE A 217 -2.18 -9.01 7.92
N ALA A 218 -2.43 -9.67 6.81
CA ALA A 218 -3.53 -10.60 6.64
C ALA A 218 -3.04 -11.91 6.01
N VAL A 219 -3.56 -13.05 6.47
CA VAL A 219 -3.20 -14.39 5.98
C VAL A 219 -4.44 -15.24 5.73
N ALA A 220 -4.38 -16.10 4.70
CA ALA A 220 -5.44 -17.06 4.42
C ALA A 220 -5.24 -18.37 5.20
N ASP A 221 -3.98 -18.76 5.46
CA ASP A 221 -3.61 -19.99 6.16
C ASP A 221 -3.07 -19.70 7.56
N PRO A 222 -3.73 -20.19 8.64
CA PRO A 222 -3.23 -20.06 10.00
C PRO A 222 -1.83 -20.65 10.22
N ALA A 223 -1.41 -21.64 9.42
CA ALA A 223 -0.05 -22.20 9.54
C ALA A 223 1.03 -21.19 9.11
N VAL A 224 0.74 -20.34 8.10
CA VAL A 224 1.59 -19.20 7.72
C VAL A 224 1.49 -18.09 8.76
N GLY A 225 0.31 -17.89 9.35
CA GLY A 225 0.05 -16.85 10.34
C GLY A 225 0.76 -17.07 11.67
N ARG A 226 0.93 -18.32 12.11
CA ARG A 226 1.52 -18.64 13.42
C ARG A 226 2.90 -18.01 13.66
N PRO A 227 3.92 -18.18 12.81
CA PRO A 227 5.22 -17.55 13.04
C PRO A 227 5.16 -16.01 12.99
N ILE A 228 4.18 -15.44 12.29
CA ILE A 228 3.93 -13.98 12.25
C ILE A 228 3.39 -13.52 13.61
N ALA A 229 2.39 -14.23 14.16
CA ALA A 229 1.83 -13.94 15.48
C ALA A 229 2.90 -14.03 16.58
N GLU A 230 3.67 -15.13 16.63
CA GLU A 230 4.79 -15.32 17.56
C GLU A 230 5.81 -14.18 17.48
N THR A 231 6.16 -13.76 16.24
CA THR A 231 7.08 -12.61 16.03
C THR A 231 6.49 -11.31 16.56
N LEU A 232 5.19 -11.07 16.40
CA LEU A 232 4.53 -9.86 16.92
C LEU A 232 4.49 -9.85 18.44
N GLU A 233 4.25 -10.99 19.09
CA GLU A 233 4.31 -11.16 20.54
C GLU A 233 5.72 -10.86 21.07
N ASP A 234 6.74 -11.45 20.45
CA ASP A 234 8.15 -11.22 20.80
C ASP A 234 8.59 -9.75 20.65
N LEU A 235 8.07 -9.05 19.64
CA LEU A 235 8.35 -7.62 19.42
C LEU A 235 7.55 -6.71 20.36
N GLY A 236 6.46 -7.21 20.96
CA GLY A 236 5.57 -6.43 21.83
C GLY A 236 4.89 -5.26 21.11
N TRP A 237 4.65 -5.37 19.81
CA TRP A 237 4.07 -4.29 19.01
C TRP A 237 2.55 -4.25 19.15
N ARG A 238 2.05 -3.04 19.32
CA ARG A 238 0.61 -2.75 19.34
C ARG A 238 0.35 -1.40 18.67
N VAL A 239 -0.91 -1.16 18.34
CA VAL A 239 -1.40 0.12 17.85
C VAL A 239 -2.07 0.92 18.96
N SER A 240 -2.06 2.25 18.84
CA SER A 240 -2.79 3.14 19.74
C SER A 240 -4.30 2.88 19.60
N PRO A 241 -5.08 2.82 20.70
CA PRO A 241 -6.54 2.73 20.62
C PRO A 241 -7.19 3.90 19.87
N ASP A 242 -6.59 5.08 19.95
CA ASP A 242 -7.05 6.28 19.25
C ASP A 242 -6.85 6.14 17.74
N ASP A 243 -5.65 5.71 17.32
CA ASP A 243 -5.35 5.48 15.90
C ASP A 243 -6.21 4.34 15.32
N ALA A 244 -6.43 3.28 16.10
CA ALA A 244 -7.32 2.19 15.69
C ALA A 244 -8.76 2.67 15.49
N TRP A 245 -9.23 3.58 16.36
CA TRP A 245 -10.56 4.19 16.24
C TRP A 245 -10.66 5.11 15.01
N LEU A 246 -9.64 5.95 14.75
CA LEU A 246 -9.56 6.80 13.56
C LEU A 246 -9.50 5.98 12.28
N ALA A 247 -8.67 4.94 12.25
CA ALA A 247 -8.58 4.01 11.12
C ALA A 247 -9.92 3.30 10.85
N LEU A 248 -10.61 2.84 11.90
CA LEU A 248 -11.94 2.24 11.80
C LEU A 248 -12.98 3.23 11.25
N ARG A 249 -12.90 4.50 11.66
CA ARG A 249 -13.77 5.56 11.11
C ARG A 249 -13.53 5.76 9.62
N GLY A 250 -12.25 5.82 9.20
CA GLY A 250 -11.85 5.94 7.80
C GLY A 250 -12.28 4.73 6.95
N LEU A 251 -12.10 3.52 7.47
CA LEU A 251 -12.46 2.27 6.80
C LEU A 251 -13.95 2.22 6.37
N ARG A 252 -14.85 2.81 7.13
CA ARG A 252 -16.29 2.83 6.82
C ARG A 252 -16.62 3.58 5.54
N THR A 253 -15.82 4.58 5.17
CA THR A 253 -15.99 5.37 3.94
C THR A 253 -14.98 4.99 2.84
N LEU A 254 -14.10 4.02 3.10
CA LEU A 254 -13.08 3.60 2.16
C LEU A 254 -13.62 3.32 0.74
N PRO A 255 -14.70 2.52 0.55
CA PRO A 255 -15.16 2.21 -0.80
C PRO A 255 -15.67 3.43 -1.58
N LEU A 256 -16.20 4.44 -0.88
CA LEU A 256 -16.67 5.68 -1.51
C LEU A 256 -15.50 6.56 -1.92
N ARG A 257 -14.53 6.75 -1.02
CA ARG A 257 -13.34 7.58 -1.27
C ARG A 257 -12.47 6.98 -2.36
N TYR A 258 -12.20 5.67 -2.27
CA TYR A 258 -11.37 4.97 -3.25
C TYR A 258 -11.96 5.05 -4.67
N ALA A 259 -13.26 4.81 -4.81
CA ALA A 259 -13.94 4.87 -6.11
C ALA A 259 -13.94 6.30 -6.69
N GLU A 260 -14.20 7.33 -5.86
CA GLU A 260 -14.21 8.71 -6.31
C GLU A 260 -12.81 9.20 -6.68
N GLN A 261 -11.83 8.95 -5.83
CA GLN A 261 -10.44 9.30 -6.09
C GLN A 261 -9.89 8.62 -7.35
N GLY A 262 -10.19 7.32 -7.54
CA GLY A 262 -9.79 6.59 -8.75
C GLY A 262 -10.42 7.15 -10.02
N ARG A 263 -11.71 7.52 -9.96
CA ARG A 263 -12.41 8.17 -11.08
C ARG A 263 -11.76 9.52 -11.44
N SER A 264 -11.50 10.34 -10.43
CA SER A 264 -10.88 11.66 -10.61
C SER A 264 -9.44 11.54 -11.13
N ALA A 265 -8.68 10.60 -10.59
CA ALA A 265 -7.31 10.32 -11.03
C ALA A 265 -7.25 9.87 -12.50
N LEU A 266 -8.20 9.04 -12.94
CA LEU A 266 -8.27 8.61 -14.34
C LEU A 266 -8.49 9.82 -15.27
N GLY A 267 -9.45 10.70 -14.95
CA GLY A 267 -9.69 11.90 -15.75
C GLY A 267 -8.51 12.87 -15.78
N VAL A 268 -7.83 13.07 -14.65
CA VAL A 268 -6.60 13.90 -14.59
C VAL A 268 -5.47 13.25 -15.40
N ALA A 269 -5.30 11.93 -15.31
CA ALA A 269 -4.27 11.18 -16.03
C ALA A 269 -4.52 11.20 -17.56
N GLU A 270 -5.76 11.05 -18.02
CA GLU A 270 -6.15 11.19 -19.43
C GLU A 270 -5.85 12.60 -19.95
N TRP A 271 -6.17 13.63 -19.16
CA TRP A 271 -5.87 15.01 -19.53
C TRP A 271 -4.36 15.25 -19.64
N LEU A 272 -3.56 14.74 -18.68
CA LEU A 272 -2.09 14.83 -18.70
C LEU A 272 -1.48 14.11 -19.89
N GLN A 273 -1.98 12.93 -20.25
CA GLN A 273 -1.48 12.14 -21.37
C GLN A 273 -1.60 12.90 -22.71
N ALA A 274 -2.54 13.85 -22.82
CA ALA A 274 -2.73 14.68 -24.00
C ALA A 274 -1.83 15.94 -24.01
N ARG A 275 -0.99 16.16 -23.02
CA ARG A 275 -0.13 17.37 -22.92
C ARG A 275 1.21 17.15 -23.59
N PRO A 276 1.71 18.09 -24.42
CA PRO A 276 3.01 17.98 -25.10
C PRO A 276 4.20 17.96 -24.11
N GLU A 277 4.04 18.54 -22.94
CA GLU A 277 5.04 18.55 -21.86
C GLU A 277 5.19 17.20 -21.18
N VAL A 278 4.22 16.31 -21.33
CA VAL A 278 4.19 14.98 -20.69
C VAL A 278 4.59 13.93 -21.71
N ALA A 279 5.70 13.25 -21.45
CA ALA A 279 6.17 12.16 -22.29
C ALA A 279 5.38 10.87 -22.05
N GLN A 280 5.01 10.61 -20.80
CA GLN A 280 4.28 9.41 -20.41
C GLN A 280 3.58 9.58 -19.07
N VAL A 281 2.38 9.00 -18.95
CA VAL A 281 1.70 8.80 -17.67
C VAL A 281 1.83 7.32 -17.30
N LEU A 282 2.42 7.05 -16.13
CA LEU A 282 2.65 5.71 -15.59
C LEU A 282 1.49 5.33 -14.68
N TYR A 283 0.42 4.79 -15.26
CA TYR A 283 -0.82 4.49 -14.57
C TYR A 283 -1.52 3.30 -15.23
N PRO A 284 -1.45 2.09 -14.68
CA PRO A 284 -2.04 0.89 -15.30
C PRO A 284 -3.52 0.99 -15.69
N PRO A 285 -4.39 1.76 -14.97
CA PRO A 285 -5.77 1.98 -15.39
C PRO A 285 -5.95 2.72 -16.72
N LEU A 286 -4.95 3.47 -17.21
CA LEU A 286 -5.05 4.14 -18.51
C LEU A 286 -4.99 3.13 -19.66
N PRO A 287 -5.91 3.21 -20.64
CA PRO A 287 -5.83 2.41 -21.86
C PRO A 287 -4.48 2.58 -22.58
N GLY A 288 -3.82 1.48 -22.91
CA GLY A 288 -2.52 1.47 -23.58
C GLY A 288 -1.32 1.71 -22.65
N ALA A 289 -1.51 1.93 -21.37
CA ALA A 289 -0.41 1.98 -20.40
C ALA A 289 0.24 0.59 -20.23
N PRO A 290 1.54 0.52 -19.90
CA PRO A 290 2.18 -0.74 -19.54
C PRO A 290 1.44 -1.42 -18.38
N GLY A 291 1.14 -2.72 -18.54
CA GLY A 291 0.41 -3.49 -17.52
C GLY A 291 -1.11 -3.31 -17.50
N HIS A 292 -1.69 -2.52 -18.43
CA HIS A 292 -3.15 -2.31 -18.52
C HIS A 292 -3.93 -3.62 -18.67
N ASP A 293 -3.42 -4.58 -19.44
CA ASP A 293 -4.08 -5.89 -19.64
C ASP A 293 -4.14 -6.69 -18.33
N LEU A 294 -3.07 -6.67 -17.52
CA LEU A 294 -3.04 -7.31 -16.21
C LEU A 294 -3.98 -6.59 -15.23
N TRP A 295 -3.99 -5.26 -15.25
CA TRP A 295 -4.92 -4.49 -14.43
C TRP A 295 -6.38 -4.79 -14.80
N THR A 296 -6.71 -4.80 -16.08
CA THR A 296 -8.07 -5.09 -16.56
C THR A 296 -8.53 -6.51 -16.20
N ARG A 297 -7.58 -7.48 -16.20
CA ARG A 297 -7.88 -8.88 -15.86
C ARG A 297 -8.13 -9.09 -14.38
N ASP A 298 -7.33 -8.42 -13.52
CA ASP A 298 -7.19 -8.80 -12.12
C ASP A 298 -7.76 -7.77 -11.12
N TYR A 299 -7.96 -6.52 -11.54
CA TYR A 299 -8.30 -5.42 -10.63
C TYR A 299 -9.72 -4.88 -10.89
N ASP A 300 -10.48 -4.69 -9.80
CA ASP A 300 -11.86 -4.17 -9.82
C ASP A 300 -11.93 -2.65 -9.58
N GLY A 301 -10.82 -1.91 -9.71
CA GLY A 301 -10.79 -0.48 -9.45
C GLY A 301 -9.40 0.13 -9.60
N ALA A 302 -9.35 1.46 -9.51
CA ALA A 302 -8.14 2.24 -9.67
C ALA A 302 -7.80 3.01 -8.39
N ALA A 303 -6.54 2.97 -7.98
CA ALA A 303 -6.01 3.89 -6.97
C ALA A 303 -5.79 5.28 -7.58
N SER A 304 -5.63 6.29 -6.75
CA SER A 304 -5.49 7.68 -7.17
C SER A 304 -4.05 8.19 -7.24
N ILE A 305 -3.09 7.27 -7.23
CA ILE A 305 -1.66 7.60 -7.30
C ILE A 305 -1.04 7.04 -8.57
N PHE A 306 -0.29 7.87 -9.28
CA PHE A 306 0.37 7.53 -10.53
C PHE A 306 1.64 8.38 -10.77
N GLY A 307 2.46 7.97 -11.74
CA GLY A 307 3.65 8.68 -12.18
C GLY A 307 3.39 9.53 -13.43
N MET A 308 4.04 10.68 -13.51
CA MET A 308 4.07 11.55 -14.69
C MET A 308 5.53 11.76 -15.09
N VAL A 309 5.92 11.28 -16.25
CA VAL A 309 7.23 11.51 -16.84
C VAL A 309 7.14 12.72 -17.75
N MET A 310 7.93 13.73 -17.47
CA MET A 310 7.97 14.96 -18.26
C MET A 310 8.75 14.76 -19.56
N ASN A 311 8.47 15.56 -20.56
CA ASN A 311 9.20 15.56 -21.83
C ASN A 311 10.42 16.49 -21.73
N GLY A 312 11.59 15.91 -21.45
CA GLY A 312 12.82 16.67 -21.19
C GLY A 312 12.82 17.38 -19.83
N GLY A 313 13.46 18.56 -19.81
CA GLY A 313 13.57 19.40 -18.62
C GLY A 313 14.57 18.87 -17.58
N ASP A 314 14.97 19.76 -16.71
CA ASP A 314 15.86 19.49 -15.59
C ASP A 314 15.10 19.55 -14.24
N GLU A 315 15.84 19.38 -13.14
CA GLU A 315 15.30 19.48 -11.78
C GLU A 315 14.70 20.87 -11.49
N ALA A 316 15.29 21.94 -12.03
CA ALA A 316 14.80 23.30 -11.85
C ALA A 316 13.43 23.49 -12.52
N ALA A 317 13.22 22.91 -13.68
CA ALA A 317 11.92 22.92 -14.36
C ALA A 317 10.86 22.12 -13.59
N ALA A 318 11.24 20.96 -13.01
CA ALA A 318 10.34 20.18 -12.15
C ALA A 318 9.93 20.98 -10.89
N HIS A 319 10.89 21.67 -10.27
CA HIS A 319 10.62 22.51 -9.12
C HIS A 319 9.78 23.75 -9.49
N ALA A 320 9.98 24.35 -10.66
CA ALA A 320 9.15 25.45 -11.15
C ALA A 320 7.69 25.00 -11.33
N LEU A 321 7.47 23.83 -11.95
CA LEU A 321 6.13 23.24 -12.07
C LEU A 321 5.48 23.11 -10.69
N MET A 322 6.15 22.43 -9.76
CA MET A 322 5.61 22.16 -8.44
C MET A 322 5.34 23.44 -7.64
N SER A 323 6.19 24.46 -7.79
CA SER A 323 6.02 25.76 -7.13
C SER A 323 4.91 26.63 -7.74
N GLY A 324 4.49 26.32 -8.96
CA GLY A 324 3.40 27.00 -9.64
C GLY A 324 2.01 26.47 -9.29
N LEU A 325 1.93 25.38 -8.48
CA LEU A 325 0.67 24.77 -8.05
C LEU A 325 0.13 25.45 -6.79
N GLU A 326 -1.17 25.58 -6.69
CA GLU A 326 -1.88 26.15 -5.54
C GLU A 326 -2.64 25.09 -4.74
N LEU A 327 -3.13 24.02 -5.41
CA LEU A 327 -3.96 22.98 -4.79
C LEU A 327 -3.16 21.72 -4.44
N PHE A 328 -2.24 21.28 -5.32
CA PHE A 328 -1.40 20.14 -5.02
C PHE A 328 -0.38 20.46 -3.93
N GLY A 329 -0.53 19.83 -2.75
CA GLY A 329 0.43 19.95 -1.65
C GLY A 329 1.77 19.29 -1.98
N LEU A 330 2.88 19.90 -1.52
CA LEU A 330 4.22 19.33 -1.62
C LEU A 330 4.47 18.42 -0.41
N GLY A 331 4.18 17.14 -0.54
CA GLY A 331 4.29 16.22 0.59
C GLY A 331 4.38 14.76 0.19
N TYR A 332 5.07 13.99 1.04
CA TYR A 332 5.10 12.55 0.90
C TYR A 332 3.80 11.94 1.46
N SER A 333 3.54 10.70 1.11
CA SER A 333 2.34 9.91 1.35
C SER A 333 1.36 10.01 0.18
N TRP A 334 0.15 9.46 0.38
CA TRP A 334 -0.95 9.41 -0.58
C TRP A 334 -2.15 8.69 0.06
N GLY A 335 -3.30 8.67 -0.61
CA GLY A 335 -4.51 8.00 -0.13
C GLY A 335 -5.31 8.81 0.88
N GLY A 336 -4.89 10.04 1.20
CA GLY A 336 -5.63 11.02 1.98
C GLY A 336 -6.71 11.74 1.17
N PHE A 337 -7.30 12.78 1.73
CA PHE A 337 -8.33 13.57 1.07
C PHE A 337 -7.76 14.67 0.17
N GLU A 338 -6.52 15.09 0.43
CA GLU A 338 -5.79 16.15 -0.28
C GLU A 338 -4.96 15.61 -1.46
N SER A 339 -4.86 16.38 -2.53
CA SER A 339 -3.99 16.11 -3.67
C SER A 339 -2.54 16.46 -3.35
N LEU A 340 -1.61 15.58 -3.74
CA LEU A 340 -0.18 15.72 -3.45
C LEU A 340 0.67 15.49 -4.70
N ILE A 341 1.82 16.19 -4.77
CA ILE A 341 2.83 15.98 -5.80
C ILE A 341 4.23 15.90 -5.19
N THR A 342 5.06 15.03 -5.77
CA THR A 342 6.48 14.89 -5.38
C THR A 342 7.37 14.69 -6.59
N HIS A 343 8.62 15.16 -6.52
CA HIS A 343 9.66 14.92 -7.52
C HIS A 343 10.46 13.69 -7.14
N GLU A 344 10.47 12.67 -8.00
CA GLU A 344 10.95 11.33 -7.66
C GLU A 344 12.15 10.84 -8.50
N THR A 345 12.61 11.63 -9.46
CA THR A 345 13.72 11.24 -10.36
C THR A 345 14.96 10.77 -9.59
N GLY A 346 15.35 11.49 -8.53
CA GLY A 346 16.50 11.14 -7.70
C GLY A 346 16.38 9.80 -6.97
N GLN A 347 15.16 9.36 -6.65
CA GLN A 347 14.94 8.07 -5.97
C GLN A 347 15.21 6.87 -6.88
N LEU A 348 15.08 7.04 -8.19
CA LEU A 348 15.35 5.96 -9.16
C LEU A 348 16.82 5.54 -9.18
N ALA A 349 17.75 6.41 -8.78
CA ALA A 349 19.16 6.09 -8.66
C ALA A 349 19.50 4.97 -7.64
N HIS A 350 18.53 4.64 -6.75
CA HIS A 350 18.70 3.52 -5.80
C HIS A 350 18.43 2.15 -6.41
N ARG A 351 17.88 2.07 -7.61
CA ARG A 351 17.69 0.83 -8.36
C ARG A 351 19.02 0.30 -8.90
N ALA A 352 19.13 -1.02 -9.06
CA ALA A 352 20.28 -1.62 -9.72
C ALA A 352 20.32 -1.24 -11.20
N THR A 353 19.14 -1.18 -11.82
CA THR A 353 18.94 -0.74 -13.20
C THR A 353 17.92 0.41 -13.22
N PRO A 354 18.38 1.68 -13.09
CA PRO A 354 17.49 2.82 -13.22
C PRO A 354 16.80 2.85 -14.59
N PRO A 355 15.47 3.12 -14.67
CA PRO A 355 14.77 3.18 -15.94
C PRO A 355 15.26 4.37 -16.78
N ALA A 356 15.35 4.20 -18.09
CA ALA A 356 15.62 5.28 -19.04
C ALA A 356 14.31 6.06 -19.27
N LEU A 357 14.12 7.14 -18.52
CA LEU A 357 12.97 8.02 -18.69
C LEU A 357 13.30 9.18 -19.64
N ALA A 358 12.28 9.70 -20.33
CA ALA A 358 12.43 10.82 -21.26
C ALA A 358 12.78 12.15 -20.56
N GLY A 359 12.51 12.25 -19.26
CA GLY A 359 12.75 13.45 -18.45
C GLY A 359 12.46 13.20 -16.96
N GLN A 360 12.04 14.25 -16.27
CA GLN A 360 11.78 14.21 -14.83
C GLN A 360 10.56 13.37 -14.49
N LEU A 361 10.64 12.58 -13.43
CA LEU A 361 9.54 11.81 -12.87
C LEU A 361 8.90 12.58 -11.71
N LEU A 362 7.63 12.89 -11.86
CA LEU A 362 6.77 13.42 -10.81
C LEU A 362 5.75 12.35 -10.42
N ARG A 363 5.44 12.25 -9.14
CA ARG A 363 4.39 11.36 -8.63
C ARG A 363 3.24 12.21 -8.14
N LEU A 364 2.06 11.95 -8.65
CA LEU A 364 0.82 12.61 -8.26
C LEU A 364 -0.05 11.67 -7.46
N HIS A 365 -0.70 12.21 -6.44
CA HIS A 365 -1.85 11.63 -5.78
C HIS A 365 -3.03 12.58 -5.92
N VAL A 366 -4.15 12.09 -6.42
CA VAL A 366 -5.39 12.85 -6.57
C VAL A 366 -6.27 12.61 -5.35
N GLY A 367 -6.63 13.69 -4.67
CA GLY A 367 -7.47 13.69 -3.48
C GLY A 367 -8.97 13.64 -3.80
N LEU A 368 -9.76 14.42 -3.05
CA LEU A 368 -11.21 14.52 -3.17
C LEU A 368 -11.67 15.89 -3.68
N GLU A 369 -10.76 16.75 -4.09
CA GLU A 369 -11.05 18.03 -4.72
C GLU A 369 -11.74 17.83 -6.08
N ASP A 370 -12.41 18.86 -6.59
CA ASP A 370 -13.01 18.81 -7.94
C ASP A 370 -11.92 18.59 -9.00
N PRO A 371 -12.01 17.56 -9.84
CA PRO A 371 -10.99 17.28 -10.84
C PRO A 371 -10.81 18.39 -11.87
N ALA A 372 -11.82 19.25 -12.13
CA ALA A 372 -11.67 20.38 -13.01
C ALA A 372 -10.76 21.46 -12.39
N ASP A 373 -10.86 21.69 -11.10
CA ASP A 373 -9.98 22.61 -10.36
C ASP A 373 -8.55 22.08 -10.33
N LEU A 374 -8.37 20.78 -10.13
CA LEU A 374 -7.04 20.13 -10.16
C LEU A 374 -6.38 20.23 -11.54
N ILE A 375 -7.17 20.08 -12.62
CA ILE A 375 -6.68 20.26 -13.99
C ILE A 375 -6.27 21.71 -14.23
N ALA A 376 -7.05 22.68 -13.75
CA ALA A 376 -6.70 24.10 -13.87
C ALA A 376 -5.40 24.43 -13.10
N ASP A 377 -5.22 23.85 -11.92
CA ASP A 377 -4.00 24.01 -11.13
C ASP A 377 -2.77 23.38 -11.83
N LEU A 378 -2.92 22.17 -12.39
CA LEU A 378 -1.86 21.54 -13.19
C LEU A 378 -1.49 22.35 -14.44
N GLU A 379 -2.44 23.05 -15.06
CA GLU A 379 -2.11 23.95 -16.19
C GLU A 379 -1.22 25.11 -15.74
N LEU A 380 -1.44 25.69 -14.54
CA LEU A 380 -0.53 26.71 -13.96
C LEU A 380 0.88 26.14 -13.78
N GLY A 381 1.00 24.94 -13.22
CA GLY A 381 2.28 24.25 -13.08
C GLY A 381 2.97 24.01 -14.43
N LEU A 382 2.23 23.56 -15.46
CA LEU A 382 2.77 23.36 -16.81
C LEU A 382 3.19 24.69 -17.46
N MET A 383 2.50 25.80 -17.20
CA MET A 383 2.95 27.14 -17.64
C MET A 383 4.30 27.52 -17.00
N ALA A 384 4.48 27.28 -15.71
CA ALA A 384 5.74 27.51 -15.04
C ALA A 384 6.88 26.60 -15.56
N TRP A 385 6.57 25.33 -15.87
CA TRP A 385 7.49 24.40 -16.54
C TRP A 385 7.98 24.97 -17.88
N ARG A 386 7.08 25.41 -18.77
CA ARG A 386 7.42 26.00 -20.08
C ARG A 386 8.31 27.22 -19.92
N ALA A 387 7.94 28.14 -19.04
CA ALA A 387 8.70 29.36 -18.81
C ALA A 387 10.15 29.08 -18.34
N GLN A 388 10.34 28.07 -17.50
CA GLN A 388 11.68 27.67 -17.04
C GLN A 388 12.50 27.05 -18.18
N GLN A 389 11.90 26.23 -19.04
CA GLN A 389 12.58 25.66 -20.19
C GLN A 389 13.02 26.73 -21.20
N ASP A 390 12.15 27.70 -21.49
CA ASP A 390 12.49 28.82 -22.38
C ASP A 390 13.66 29.66 -21.83
N SER A 391 13.70 29.88 -20.51
CA SER A 391 14.82 30.56 -19.84
C SER A 391 16.13 29.78 -20.00
N ASN A 392 16.11 28.45 -19.85
CA ASN A 392 17.30 27.61 -20.00
C ASN A 392 17.83 27.60 -21.45
N LEU A 393 16.95 27.73 -22.45
CA LEU A 393 17.35 27.83 -23.87
C LEU A 393 18.01 29.17 -24.20
N GLN A 394 17.62 30.26 -23.49
CA GLN A 394 18.19 31.59 -23.69
C GLN A 394 19.54 31.79 -22.97
N HIS A 395 19.79 31.01 -21.90
CA HIS A 395 21.01 31.08 -21.09
C HIS A 395 21.59 29.66 -20.89
N PRO A 396 22.15 29.01 -21.94
CA PRO A 396 22.79 27.70 -21.78
C PRO A 396 24.00 27.83 -20.85
N ALA A 397 24.08 26.95 -19.83
CA ALA A 397 25.14 26.94 -18.82
C ALA A 397 26.53 26.60 -19.37
#